data_d725a1138145723114c152a6799fdbb7
#
_entry.id   d725a1138145723114c152a6799fdbb7
#
_cell.length_a   1.000
_cell.length_b   1.000
_cell.length_c   1.000
_cell.angle_alpha   90.00
_cell.angle_beta   90.00
_cell.angle_gamma   90.00
#
_symmetry.space_group_name_H-M   'P 1'
#
loop_
_entity.id
_entity.type
_entity.pdbx_description
1 polymer ?
#
loop_
_entity_poly.entity_id
_entity_poly.type
_entity_poly.pdbx_seq_one_letter_code
_entity_poly.pdbx_strand_id
1 'polypeptide(L)'
;NPATDIATLVKPFTADDGLAALENPNSPKVVLDKDSRAIYFSRSVIPYLRGVVREQWLSQHTFYKHIGIYAFRTDILRQVTALPQGTLERAESLEQLRWIENGYRIGVGISDVETIGIDTPDDLARAEEFLKTHNL
;
A
#
# COMPACT_ATOMS: atom_id res chain seq x y z
N ASN A 1 15.00 -3.56 6.05
CA ASN A 1 15.64 -2.34 5.58
C ASN A 1 15.65 -1.30 6.72
N PRO A 2 16.84 -0.87 7.18
CA PRO A 2 16.93 0.07 8.31
C PRO A 2 16.32 1.45 8.01
N ALA A 3 16.16 1.81 6.73
CA ALA A 3 15.52 3.06 6.35
C ALA A 3 14.00 2.97 6.30
N THR A 4 13.42 1.81 6.61
CA THR A 4 11.98 1.57 6.59
C THR A 4 11.47 1.43 8.01
N ASP A 5 10.44 2.19 8.35
CA ASP A 5 9.81 2.13 9.68
C ASP A 5 8.69 1.09 9.71
N ILE A 6 7.94 1.01 8.62
CA ILE A 6 6.76 0.18 8.47
C ILE A 6 6.85 -0.50 7.11
N ALA A 7 6.40 -1.75 7.00
CA ALA A 7 6.37 -2.48 5.74
C ALA A 7 4.95 -2.88 5.39
N THR A 8 4.61 -2.85 4.10
CA THR A 8 3.33 -3.30 3.59
C THR A 8 3.48 -3.92 2.21
N LEU A 9 2.39 -4.40 1.65
CA LEU A 9 2.37 -5.06 0.35
C LEU A 9 1.41 -4.37 -0.61
N VAL A 10 1.75 -4.43 -1.88
CA VAL A 10 0.87 -3.99 -2.97
C VAL A 10 0.82 -5.06 -4.04
N LYS A 11 -0.23 -5.03 -4.85
CA LYS A 11 -0.38 -5.89 -6.02
C LYS A 11 -0.60 -5.03 -7.25
N PRO A 12 0.14 -5.26 -8.36
CA PRO A 12 -0.13 -4.54 -9.60
C PRO A 12 -1.52 -4.87 -10.14
N PHE A 13 -2.27 -3.87 -10.58
CA PHE A 13 -3.45 -4.10 -11.40
C PHE A 13 -3.03 -4.58 -12.77
N THR A 14 -3.80 -5.49 -13.34
CA THR A 14 -3.59 -6.00 -14.70
C THR A 14 -4.70 -5.50 -15.61
N ALA A 15 -4.49 -5.61 -16.91
CA ALA A 15 -5.54 -5.28 -17.88
C ALA A 15 -6.80 -6.13 -17.68
N ASP A 16 -6.61 -7.38 -17.22
CA ASP A 16 -7.73 -8.29 -16.96
C ASP A 16 -8.59 -7.86 -15.76
N ASP A 17 -8.03 -7.12 -14.81
CA ASP A 17 -8.80 -6.60 -13.69
C ASP A 17 -9.86 -5.61 -14.15
N GLY A 18 -9.57 -4.85 -15.20
CA GLY A 18 -10.48 -3.90 -15.78
C GLY A 18 -10.51 -2.54 -15.11
N LEU A 19 -11.01 -1.55 -15.82
CA LEU A 19 -11.08 -0.17 -15.37
C LEU A 19 -11.96 0.00 -14.13
N ALA A 20 -13.07 -0.74 -14.06
CA ALA A 20 -13.97 -0.67 -12.91
C ALA A 20 -13.27 -1.08 -11.60
N ALA A 21 -12.42 -2.10 -11.67
CA ALA A 21 -11.64 -2.51 -10.50
C ALA A 21 -10.64 -1.43 -10.07
N LEU A 22 -9.97 -0.81 -11.05
CA LEU A 22 -9.03 0.28 -10.78
C LEU A 22 -9.75 1.48 -10.14
N GLU A 23 -10.93 1.81 -10.61
CA GLU A 23 -11.69 2.97 -10.12
C GLU A 23 -12.46 2.71 -8.84
N ASN A 24 -12.48 1.48 -8.34
CA ASN A 24 -13.21 1.13 -7.13
C ASN A 24 -12.62 1.83 -5.91
N PRO A 25 -13.37 2.72 -5.23
CA PRO A 25 -12.83 3.46 -4.08
C PRO A 25 -12.55 2.57 -2.87
N ASN A 26 -13.08 1.34 -2.84
CA ASN A 26 -12.78 0.38 -1.77
C ASN A 26 -11.43 -0.30 -1.95
N SER A 27 -10.79 -0.13 -3.10
CA SER A 27 -9.45 -0.62 -3.38
C SER A 27 -8.47 0.56 -3.38
N PRO A 28 -7.77 0.83 -2.28
CA PRO A 28 -6.83 1.95 -2.25
C PRO A 28 -5.67 1.73 -3.22
N LYS A 29 -5.29 2.78 -3.92
CA LYS A 29 -4.13 2.80 -4.81
C LYS A 29 -2.93 3.40 -4.09
N VAL A 30 -1.74 3.01 -4.51
CA VAL A 30 -0.48 3.46 -3.90
C VAL A 30 0.46 3.93 -4.99
N VAL A 31 1.10 5.06 -4.78
CA VAL A 31 2.22 5.49 -5.63
C VAL A 31 3.52 5.30 -4.87
N LEU A 32 4.54 4.80 -5.56
CA LEU A 32 5.82 4.43 -4.98
C LEU A 32 6.92 5.36 -5.50
N ASP A 33 7.93 5.60 -4.65
CA ASP A 33 9.15 6.25 -5.09
C ASP A 33 10.11 5.20 -5.69
N LYS A 34 11.31 5.65 -6.09
CA LYS A 34 12.31 4.77 -6.72
C LYS A 34 12.87 3.73 -5.76
N ASP A 35 12.73 3.96 -4.45
CA ASP A 35 13.23 3.04 -3.42
C ASP A 35 12.12 2.13 -2.90
N SER A 36 11.01 2.04 -3.62
CA SER A 36 9.84 1.23 -3.25
C SER A 36 9.25 1.63 -1.91
N ARG A 37 9.22 2.92 -1.63
CA ARG A 37 8.51 3.48 -0.48
C ARG A 37 7.23 4.13 -0.95
N ALA A 38 6.19 4.04 -0.13
CA ALA A 38 4.92 4.66 -0.44
C ALA A 38 5.03 6.18 -0.36
N ILE A 39 4.63 6.87 -1.42
CA ILE A 39 4.51 8.32 -1.44
C ILE A 39 3.17 8.73 -0.88
N TYR A 40 2.09 8.08 -1.35
CA TYR A 40 0.74 8.38 -0.94
C TYR A 40 -0.18 7.19 -1.23
N PHE A 41 -1.25 7.07 -0.43
CA PHE A 41 -2.33 6.10 -0.63
C PHE A 41 -3.62 6.88 -0.87
N SER A 42 -4.40 6.46 -1.86
CA SER A 42 -5.67 7.14 -2.15
C SER A 42 -6.71 6.17 -2.66
N ARG A 43 -7.97 6.47 -2.35
CA ARG A 43 -9.11 5.75 -2.95
C ARG A 43 -9.32 6.16 -4.39
N SER A 44 -8.88 7.35 -4.76
CA SER A 44 -8.84 7.80 -6.15
C SER A 44 -7.78 7.06 -6.94
N VAL A 45 -7.93 7.03 -8.26
CA VAL A 45 -6.88 6.50 -9.13
C VAL A 45 -5.73 7.47 -9.15
N ILE A 46 -4.57 7.05 -8.68
CA ILE A 46 -3.33 7.82 -8.70
C ILE A 46 -2.21 6.95 -9.30
N PRO A 47 -1.29 7.50 -10.12
CA PRO A 47 -1.28 8.88 -10.62
C PRO A 47 -2.33 9.11 -11.71
N TYR A 48 -2.59 10.36 -12.03
CA TYR A 48 -3.44 10.74 -13.17
C TYR A 48 -2.59 10.71 -14.45
N LEU A 49 -3.04 9.99 -15.47
CA LEU A 49 -2.32 9.90 -16.74
C LEU A 49 -2.84 10.96 -17.71
N ARG A 50 -2.19 12.09 -17.72
CA ARG A 50 -2.56 13.21 -18.58
C ARG A 50 -2.30 12.84 -20.05
N GLY A 51 -3.29 13.09 -20.91
CA GLY A 51 -3.17 12.85 -22.33
C GLY A 51 -3.39 11.40 -22.76
N VAL A 52 -3.78 10.53 -21.82
CA VAL A 52 -4.08 9.13 -22.10
C VAL A 52 -5.54 8.87 -21.79
N VAL A 53 -6.27 8.25 -22.74
CA VAL A 53 -7.67 7.91 -22.51
C VAL A 53 -7.76 6.85 -21.42
N ARG A 54 -8.82 6.93 -20.58
CA ARG A 54 -8.97 6.04 -19.42
C ARG A 54 -8.86 4.56 -19.77
N GLU A 55 -9.42 4.16 -20.88
CA GLU A 55 -9.44 2.77 -21.32
C GLU A 55 -8.05 2.21 -21.57
N GLN A 56 -7.04 3.06 -21.72
CA GLN A 56 -5.65 2.66 -21.93
C GLN A 56 -4.78 2.80 -20.70
N TRP A 57 -5.33 3.29 -19.59
CA TRP A 57 -4.51 3.56 -18.39
C TRP A 57 -3.80 2.30 -17.88
N LEU A 58 -4.50 1.17 -17.78
CA LEU A 58 -3.91 -0.06 -17.27
C LEU A 58 -2.80 -0.63 -18.16
N SER A 59 -2.83 -0.32 -19.48
CA SER A 59 -1.78 -0.76 -20.38
C SER A 59 -0.61 0.20 -20.46
N GLN A 60 -0.78 1.45 -20.02
CA GLN A 60 0.24 2.49 -20.15
C GLN A 60 1.05 2.73 -18.87
N HIS A 61 0.51 2.32 -17.71
CA HIS A 61 1.15 2.55 -16.43
C HIS A 61 0.82 1.42 -15.47
N THR A 62 1.75 1.07 -14.60
CA THR A 62 1.52 0.08 -13.57
C THR A 62 0.91 0.76 -12.34
N PHE A 63 -0.36 0.48 -12.09
CA PHE A 63 -1.06 0.93 -10.89
C PHE A 63 -0.97 -0.15 -9.82
N TYR A 64 -0.82 0.25 -8.57
CA TYR A 64 -0.69 -0.68 -7.45
C TYR A 64 -1.89 -0.60 -6.53
N LYS A 65 -2.43 -1.78 -6.19
CA LYS A 65 -3.49 -1.93 -5.20
C LYS A 65 -2.85 -2.21 -3.85
N HIS A 66 -3.25 -1.49 -2.82
CA HIS A 66 -2.76 -1.74 -1.47
C HIS A 66 -3.37 -3.02 -0.91
N ILE A 67 -2.50 -3.88 -0.37
CA ILE A 67 -2.90 -5.04 0.42
C ILE A 67 -2.68 -4.67 1.88
N GLY A 68 -3.76 -4.66 2.67
CA GLY A 68 -3.80 -4.09 4.01
C GLY A 68 -3.10 -4.93 5.08
N ILE A 69 -1.89 -5.36 4.82
CA ILE A 69 -1.05 -6.12 5.75
C ILE A 69 0.19 -5.29 6.07
N TYR A 70 0.52 -5.18 7.37
CA TYR A 70 1.63 -4.36 7.83
C TYR A 70 2.57 -5.13 8.74
N ALA A 71 3.85 -4.79 8.66
CA ALA A 71 4.85 -5.19 9.65
C ALA A 71 5.47 -3.92 10.23
N PHE A 72 5.63 -3.91 11.56
CA PHE A 72 6.16 -2.77 12.31
C PHE A 72 7.35 -3.23 13.14
N ARG A 73 8.36 -2.35 13.29
CA ARG A 73 9.28 -2.51 14.41
C ARG A 73 8.52 -2.17 15.69
N THR A 74 8.84 -2.85 16.79
CA THR A 74 8.10 -2.70 18.04
C THR A 74 8.10 -1.25 18.56
N ASP A 75 9.24 -0.56 18.45
CA ASP A 75 9.36 0.83 18.85
C ASP A 75 8.47 1.75 17.99
N ILE A 76 8.41 1.49 16.68
CA ILE A 76 7.57 2.26 15.76
C ILE A 76 6.10 2.00 16.04
N LEU A 77 5.71 0.76 16.29
CA LEU A 77 4.32 0.44 16.60
C LEU A 77 3.81 1.25 17.80
N ARG A 78 4.61 1.36 18.84
CA ARG A 78 4.26 2.18 20.01
C ARG A 78 4.05 3.65 19.65
N GLN A 79 4.92 4.19 18.79
CA GLN A 79 4.83 5.58 18.37
C GLN A 79 3.59 5.85 17.53
N VAL A 80 3.32 5.00 16.53
CA VAL A 80 2.20 5.25 15.60
C VAL A 80 0.84 5.05 16.25
N THR A 81 0.74 4.15 17.24
CA THR A 81 -0.54 3.94 17.95
C THR A 81 -0.88 5.12 18.87
N ALA A 82 0.09 5.94 19.23
CA ALA A 82 -0.13 7.13 20.05
C ALA A 82 -0.49 8.37 19.21
N LEU A 83 -0.42 8.30 17.89
CA LEU A 83 -0.69 9.45 17.03
C LEU A 83 -2.19 9.72 16.92
N PRO A 84 -2.60 11.00 16.95
CA PRO A 84 -3.99 11.35 16.68
C PRO A 84 -4.27 11.24 15.18
N GLN A 85 -5.55 11.14 14.82
CA GLN A 85 -5.96 11.16 13.42
C GLN A 85 -5.57 12.47 12.77
N GLY A 86 -5.05 12.40 11.53
CA GLY A 86 -4.72 13.55 10.73
C GLY A 86 -5.81 13.88 9.71
N THR A 87 -5.60 14.97 8.98
CA THR A 87 -6.56 15.46 8.00
C THR A 87 -6.68 14.54 6.79
N LEU A 88 -5.56 13.99 6.32
CA LEU A 88 -5.56 13.07 5.17
C LEU A 88 -6.23 11.75 5.51
N GLU A 89 -5.95 11.23 6.69
CA GLU A 89 -6.61 10.00 7.16
C GLU A 89 -8.11 10.18 7.22
N ARG A 90 -8.58 11.30 7.78
CA ARG A 90 -10.02 11.56 7.87
C ARG A 90 -10.66 11.77 6.51
N ALA A 91 -9.94 12.44 5.60
CA ALA A 91 -10.45 12.71 4.25
C ALA A 91 -10.69 11.43 3.47
N GLU A 92 -9.74 10.49 3.53
CA GLU A 92 -9.79 9.26 2.73
C GLU A 92 -10.25 8.03 3.53
N SER A 93 -10.34 8.13 4.86
CA SER A 93 -10.60 7.01 5.75
C SER A 93 -9.58 5.89 5.56
N LEU A 94 -8.30 6.28 5.50
CA LEU A 94 -7.16 5.38 5.37
C LEU A 94 -6.18 5.65 6.51
N GLU A 95 -6.07 4.71 7.45
CA GLU A 95 -5.26 4.87 8.66
C GLU A 95 -3.78 5.09 8.35
N GLN A 96 -3.26 4.45 7.31
CA GLN A 96 -1.84 4.56 6.95
C GLN A 96 -1.43 5.98 6.56
N LEU A 97 -2.36 6.83 6.21
CA LEU A 97 -2.05 8.24 5.92
C LEU A 97 -1.65 9.01 7.17
N ARG A 98 -2.10 8.56 8.35
CA ARG A 98 -1.65 9.12 9.64
C ARG A 98 -0.14 9.00 9.76
N TRP A 99 0.40 7.86 9.38
CA TRP A 99 1.84 7.60 9.49
C TRP A 99 2.63 8.45 8.50
N ILE A 100 2.16 8.53 7.26
CA ILE A 100 2.79 9.37 6.23
C ILE A 100 2.77 10.84 6.65
N GLU A 101 1.64 11.32 7.19
CA GLU A 101 1.53 12.72 7.64
C GLU A 101 2.55 13.04 8.75
N ASN A 102 2.96 12.04 9.51
CA ASN A 102 3.91 12.21 10.61
C ASN A 102 5.35 11.81 10.24
N GLY A 103 5.62 11.62 8.95
CA GLY A 103 6.98 11.42 8.45
C GLY A 103 7.52 10.01 8.56
N TYR A 104 6.69 9.02 8.88
CA TYR A 104 7.13 7.62 8.89
C TYR A 104 7.27 7.09 7.48
N ARG A 105 8.29 6.25 7.28
CA ARG A 105 8.60 5.68 5.96
C ARG A 105 7.99 4.30 5.86
N ILE A 106 7.17 4.11 4.83
CA ILE A 106 6.50 2.85 4.56
C ILE A 106 7.17 2.18 3.37
N GLY A 107 7.90 1.11 3.62
CA GLY A 107 8.48 0.28 2.58
C GLY A 107 7.43 -0.65 1.99
N VAL A 108 7.52 -0.92 0.69
CA VAL A 108 6.48 -1.65 -0.03
C VAL A 108 7.09 -2.82 -0.78
N GLY A 109 6.52 -4.00 -0.56
CA GLY A 109 6.81 -5.20 -1.36
C GLY A 109 5.71 -5.42 -2.38
N ILE A 110 6.10 -5.92 -3.56
CA ILE A 110 5.16 -6.22 -4.63
C ILE A 110 4.81 -7.69 -4.56
N SER A 111 3.52 -7.99 -4.51
CA SER A 111 2.98 -9.34 -4.44
C SER A 111 2.11 -9.60 -5.66
N ASP A 112 2.11 -10.83 -6.16
CA ASP A 112 1.17 -11.29 -7.17
C ASP A 112 -0.03 -12.02 -6.54
N VAL A 113 -0.06 -12.12 -5.20
CA VAL A 113 -1.18 -12.69 -4.44
C VAL A 113 -2.10 -11.56 -3.99
N GLU A 114 -3.38 -11.63 -4.36
CA GLU A 114 -4.33 -10.54 -4.11
C GLU A 114 -4.68 -10.36 -2.64
N THR A 115 -4.81 -11.46 -1.92
CA THR A 115 -5.08 -11.41 -0.48
C THR A 115 -4.25 -12.47 0.22
N ILE A 116 -3.70 -12.09 1.38
CA ILE A 116 -3.11 -13.06 2.30
C ILE A 116 -4.05 -13.11 3.50
N GLY A 117 -4.83 -14.19 3.60
CA GLY A 117 -5.70 -14.39 4.75
C GLY A 117 -4.86 -14.72 5.98
N ILE A 118 -5.03 -13.96 7.06
CA ILE A 118 -4.35 -14.21 8.32
C ILE A 118 -5.39 -14.59 9.36
N ASP A 119 -5.76 -15.87 9.38
CA ASP A 119 -6.73 -16.42 10.30
C ASP A 119 -6.10 -17.33 11.36
N THR A 120 -4.85 -17.78 11.12
CA THR A 120 -4.15 -18.73 11.97
C THR A 120 -2.71 -18.25 12.21
N PRO A 121 -2.03 -18.77 13.27
CA PRO A 121 -0.61 -18.47 13.47
C PRO A 121 0.27 -18.86 12.28
N ASP A 122 -0.08 -19.93 11.56
CA ASP A 122 0.65 -20.34 10.36
C ASP A 122 0.54 -19.31 9.24
N ASP A 123 -0.64 -18.71 9.08
CA ASP A 123 -0.85 -17.64 8.09
C ASP A 123 -0.01 -16.42 8.44
N LEU A 124 0.07 -16.08 9.71
CA LEU A 124 0.91 -14.96 10.17
C LEU A 124 2.39 -15.25 9.87
N ALA A 125 2.85 -16.46 10.16
CA ALA A 125 4.24 -16.86 9.90
C ALA A 125 4.57 -16.75 8.41
N ARG A 126 3.64 -17.16 7.52
CA ARG A 126 3.83 -17.04 6.08
C ARG A 126 3.89 -15.59 5.62
N ALA A 127 3.06 -14.72 6.19
CA ALA A 127 3.09 -13.30 5.87
C ALA A 127 4.41 -12.66 6.32
N GLU A 128 4.90 -13.00 7.51
CA GLU A 128 6.19 -12.52 8.00
C GLU A 128 7.35 -12.99 7.12
N GLU A 129 7.33 -14.26 6.71
CA GLU A 129 8.36 -14.82 5.83
C GLU A 129 8.35 -14.13 4.47
N PHE A 130 7.17 -13.86 3.92
CA PHE A 130 7.03 -13.13 2.68
C PHE A 130 7.66 -11.73 2.77
N LEU A 131 7.39 -11.01 3.86
CA LEU A 131 7.95 -9.69 4.08
C LEU A 131 9.47 -9.73 4.18
N LYS A 132 10.03 -10.72 4.87
CA LYS A 132 11.49 -10.90 4.97
C LYS A 132 12.11 -11.18 3.60
N THR A 133 11.50 -12.08 2.83
CA THR A 133 11.97 -12.47 1.51
C THR A 133 12.04 -11.28 0.55
N HIS A 134 11.14 -10.31 0.73
CA HIS A 134 11.07 -9.10 -0.10
C HIS A 134 11.82 -7.91 0.50
N ASN A 135 12.64 -8.11 1.53
CA ASN A 135 13.47 -7.08 2.17
C ASN A 135 12.66 -5.92 2.75
N LEU A 136 11.53 -6.24 3.37
CA LEU A 136 10.65 -5.23 3.96
C LEU A 136 10.80 -5.15 5.48
#